data_10d3d598943ea444a6cf43081635d943
#
_entry.id   10d3d598943ea444a6cf43081635d943
#
_cell.length_a   1.000
_cell.length_b   1.000
_cell.length_c   1.000
_cell.angle_alpha   90.00
_cell.angle_beta   90.00
_cell.angle_gamma   90.00
#
_symmetry.space_group_name_H-M   'P 1'
#
loop_
_entity.id
_entity.type
_entity.pdbx_description
1 polymer ?
#
loop_
_entity_poly.entity_id
_entity_poly.type
_entity_poly.pdbx_seq_one_letter_code
_entity_poly.pdbx_strand_id
1 'polypeptide(L)'
;MTSTLPRETTADWELAQRRSIRAFRAGRYALIVAEGDLPDPGFEVDIQPSPLRIFPQQFNVVRRRLPGFFAQVIVPYRHAEVVLFPSDRPTVTVHHADGQDAVDIEDCGDDLAMFTAAVADEQTGTTAAPAAEATGMSSNLSFDEAFADALAKLPPSTPTHPDSLTSVDVVHIGALFGGIAGFHHLVVRVRSVSD
;
A
#
# COMPACT_ATOMS: atom_id res chain seq x y z
N MET A 1 35.81 20.26 21.57
CA MET A 1 34.82 19.25 21.96
C MET A 1 34.04 18.92 20.69
N THR A 2 34.44 17.85 20.02
CA THR A 2 33.89 17.42 18.72
C THR A 2 32.73 16.49 19.02
N SER A 3 31.51 17.00 18.81
CA SER A 3 30.27 16.22 18.92
C SER A 3 30.20 15.27 17.72
N THR A 4 30.50 14.02 17.93
CA THR A 4 30.28 12.95 16.96
C THR A 4 28.80 12.60 17.01
N LEU A 5 28.03 13.04 16.02
CA LEU A 5 26.67 12.57 15.80
C LEU A 5 26.72 11.04 15.61
N PRO A 6 25.80 10.28 16.23
CA PRO A 6 25.72 8.85 16.00
C PRO A 6 25.38 8.63 14.52
N ARG A 7 26.25 7.89 13.83
CA ARG A 7 26.03 7.38 12.50
C ARG A 7 24.77 6.51 12.58
N GLU A 8 23.70 6.91 11.93
CA GLU A 8 22.53 6.05 11.76
C GLU A 8 23.03 4.71 11.21
N THR A 9 22.90 3.69 12.02
CA THR A 9 23.20 2.32 11.62
C THR A 9 22.19 1.99 10.54
N THR A 10 22.64 1.95 9.30
CA THR A 10 21.84 1.41 8.19
C THR A 10 21.41 0.03 8.66
N ALA A 11 20.11 -0.16 8.90
CA ALA A 11 19.57 -1.45 9.31
C ALA A 11 20.05 -2.48 8.29
N ASP A 12 20.71 -3.55 8.77
CA ASP A 12 21.29 -4.59 7.93
C ASP A 12 20.15 -5.37 7.25
N TRP A 13 19.73 -4.88 6.08
CA TRP A 13 18.80 -5.57 5.21
C TRP A 13 19.55 -6.68 4.49
N GLU A 14 19.01 -7.88 4.52
CA GLU A 14 19.46 -9.03 3.76
C GLU A 14 18.39 -9.49 2.79
N LEU A 15 18.77 -10.18 1.71
CA LEU A 15 17.80 -10.71 0.76
C LEU A 15 16.91 -11.76 1.47
N ALA A 16 15.60 -11.66 1.26
CA ALA A 16 14.62 -12.58 1.80
C ALA A 16 14.42 -13.77 0.84
N GLN A 17 14.13 -14.95 1.41
CA GLN A 17 13.64 -16.07 0.64
C GLN A 17 12.22 -15.81 0.18
N ARG A 18 11.86 -16.30 -1.01
CA ARG A 18 10.53 -16.17 -1.56
C ARG A 18 9.93 -17.52 -1.89
N ARG A 19 8.61 -17.60 -1.87
CA ARG A 19 7.82 -18.71 -2.39
C ARG A 19 7.29 -18.37 -3.77
N SER A 20 6.77 -17.15 -3.92
CA SER A 20 6.30 -16.59 -5.18
C SER A 20 6.52 -15.09 -5.26
N ILE A 21 6.68 -14.57 -6.48
CA ILE A 21 6.64 -13.15 -6.78
C ILE A 21 5.71 -12.97 -7.97
N ARG A 22 4.79 -12.00 -7.86
CA ARG A 22 3.89 -11.59 -8.93
C ARG A 22 3.97 -10.08 -9.13
N ALA A 23 3.70 -9.64 -10.34
CA ALA A 23 3.67 -8.22 -10.65
C ALA A 23 2.44 -7.87 -11.48
N PHE A 24 1.86 -6.70 -11.23
CA PHE A 24 0.62 -6.25 -11.87
C PHE A 24 0.78 -4.82 -12.36
N ARG A 25 0.23 -4.51 -13.55
CA ARG A 25 0.29 -3.19 -14.15
C ARG A 25 -0.91 -2.33 -13.74
N ALA A 26 -0.61 -1.12 -13.26
CA ALA A 26 -1.61 -0.08 -13.02
C ALA A 26 -1.12 1.23 -13.66
N GLY A 27 -1.36 1.40 -14.95
CA GLY A 27 -0.86 2.55 -15.72
C GLY A 27 0.67 2.64 -15.74
N ARG A 28 1.22 3.70 -15.18
CA ARG A 28 2.68 3.92 -15.05
C ARG A 28 3.32 3.27 -13.82
N TYR A 29 2.53 2.56 -13.04
CA TYR A 29 2.99 1.87 -11.84
C TYR A 29 2.96 0.36 -12.04
N ALA A 30 3.82 -0.33 -11.31
CA ALA A 30 3.75 -1.77 -11.14
C ALA A 30 3.57 -2.07 -9.64
N LEU A 31 2.61 -2.93 -9.32
CA LEU A 31 2.47 -3.53 -8.00
C LEU A 31 3.27 -4.82 -7.99
N ILE A 32 4.26 -4.92 -7.12
CA ILE A 32 5.04 -6.14 -6.92
C ILE A 32 4.56 -6.77 -5.62
N VAL A 33 4.19 -8.05 -5.67
CA VAL A 33 3.73 -8.83 -4.52
C VAL A 33 4.69 -9.99 -4.32
N ALA A 34 5.34 -10.06 -3.17
CA ALA A 34 6.23 -11.14 -2.76
C ALA A 34 5.63 -11.93 -1.60
N GLU A 35 5.68 -13.24 -1.70
CA GLU A 35 5.24 -14.16 -0.66
C GLU A 35 6.34 -15.16 -0.33
N GLY A 36 6.46 -15.54 0.93
CA GLY A 36 7.48 -16.48 1.37
C GLY A 36 7.31 -16.87 2.82
N ASP A 37 8.39 -17.40 3.38
CA ASP A 37 8.46 -17.83 4.77
C ASP A 37 9.60 -17.13 5.48
N LEU A 38 9.35 -16.74 6.73
CA LEU A 38 10.33 -16.22 7.66
C LEU A 38 10.65 -17.28 8.71
N PRO A 39 11.90 -17.36 9.18
CA PRO A 39 12.28 -18.35 10.19
C PRO A 39 11.59 -18.15 11.53
N ASP A 40 11.19 -16.92 11.81
CA ASP A 40 10.42 -16.53 12.99
C ASP A 40 9.71 -15.18 12.76
N PRO A 41 8.74 -14.77 13.59
CA PRO A 41 8.00 -13.51 13.44
C PRO A 41 8.83 -12.25 13.74
N GLY A 42 10.10 -12.39 14.11
CA GLY A 42 11.01 -11.29 14.42
C GLY A 42 11.70 -10.69 13.19
N PHE A 43 11.11 -10.80 12.01
CA PHE A 43 11.61 -10.16 10.79
C PHE A 43 10.56 -9.25 10.18
N GLU A 44 11.03 -8.16 9.62
CA GLU A 44 10.30 -7.28 8.73
C GLU A 44 10.74 -7.53 7.30
N VAL A 45 9.81 -7.50 6.36
CA VAL A 45 10.06 -7.69 4.93
C VAL A 45 9.74 -6.40 4.18
N ASP A 46 10.52 -6.12 3.14
CA ASP A 46 10.33 -4.94 2.30
C ASP A 46 10.75 -5.25 0.85
N ILE A 47 10.27 -4.44 -0.10
CA ILE A 47 10.68 -4.47 -1.50
C ILE A 47 11.36 -3.14 -1.82
N GLN A 48 12.66 -3.16 -2.00
CA GLN A 48 13.47 -1.97 -2.18
C GLN A 48 14.06 -1.89 -3.59
N PRO A 49 14.26 -0.68 -4.14
CA PRO A 49 15.03 -0.52 -5.37
C PRO A 49 16.42 -1.14 -5.21
N SER A 50 16.84 -1.95 -6.16
CA SER A 50 18.19 -2.49 -6.19
C SER A 50 19.22 -1.35 -6.30
N PRO A 51 20.33 -1.39 -5.56
CA PRO A 51 21.41 -0.42 -5.66
C PRO A 51 22.14 -0.47 -7.01
N LEU A 52 21.89 -1.48 -7.81
CA LEU A 52 22.41 -1.59 -9.16
C LEU A 52 21.77 -0.51 -10.04
N ARG A 53 22.61 0.34 -10.64
CA ARG A 53 22.17 1.41 -11.55
C ARG A 53 21.91 0.87 -12.95
N ILE A 54 20.94 -0.03 -13.06
CA ILE A 54 20.54 -0.69 -14.31
C ILE A 54 19.15 -0.19 -14.68
N PHE A 55 18.92 0.06 -15.96
CA PHE A 55 17.60 0.42 -16.48
C PHE A 55 17.03 -0.78 -17.27
N PRO A 56 15.77 -1.15 -17.05
CA PRO A 56 14.83 -0.62 -16.06
C PRO A 56 15.28 -0.92 -14.62
N GLN A 57 14.77 -0.13 -13.66
CA GLN A 57 15.07 -0.32 -12.25
C GLN A 57 14.71 -1.74 -11.82
N GLN A 58 15.65 -2.38 -11.14
CA GLN A 58 15.45 -3.69 -10.52
C GLN A 58 15.13 -3.52 -9.04
N PHE A 59 14.52 -4.53 -8.43
CA PHE A 59 14.09 -4.50 -7.03
C PHE A 59 14.66 -5.68 -6.26
N ASN A 60 14.75 -5.52 -4.95
CA ASN A 60 15.21 -6.55 -4.03
C ASN A 60 14.09 -6.82 -3.02
N VAL A 61 13.72 -8.08 -2.83
CA VAL A 61 12.94 -8.51 -1.67
C VAL A 61 13.92 -8.70 -0.53
N VAL A 62 13.77 -7.90 0.49
CA VAL A 62 14.70 -7.84 1.63
C VAL A 62 13.97 -8.08 2.94
N ARG A 63 14.71 -8.56 3.93
CA ARG A 63 14.26 -8.68 5.31
C ARG A 63 15.29 -8.12 6.26
N ARG A 64 14.83 -7.67 7.42
CA ARG A 64 15.71 -7.30 8.53
C ARG A 64 15.18 -7.86 9.82
N ARG A 65 16.11 -8.12 10.75
CA ARG A 65 15.74 -8.58 12.08
C ARG A 65 15.24 -7.42 12.93
N LEU A 66 14.11 -7.65 13.56
CA LEU A 66 13.55 -6.73 14.56
C LEU A 66 14.21 -6.99 15.93
N PRO A 67 14.40 -5.94 16.76
CA PRO A 67 14.85 -6.11 18.12
C PRO A 67 13.82 -6.84 18.97
N GLY A 68 14.25 -7.80 19.78
CA GLY A 68 13.35 -8.55 20.68
C GLY A 68 13.64 -10.05 20.71
N PHE A 69 12.85 -10.76 21.50
CA PHE A 69 12.86 -12.22 21.57
C PHE A 69 11.59 -12.75 20.90
N PHE A 70 11.77 -13.63 19.95
CA PHE A 70 10.67 -14.19 19.14
C PHE A 70 10.71 -15.71 19.23
N ALA A 71 9.52 -16.30 19.16
CA ALA A 71 9.38 -17.75 19.08
C ALA A 71 9.99 -18.27 17.77
N GLN A 72 10.77 -19.35 17.85
CA GLN A 72 11.39 -19.99 16.69
C GLN A 72 10.32 -20.84 15.97
N VAL A 73 9.47 -20.17 15.19
CA VAL A 73 8.40 -20.78 14.42
C VAL A 73 8.34 -20.13 13.05
N ILE A 74 8.32 -20.93 12.00
CA ILE A 74 8.21 -20.46 10.64
C ILE A 74 6.86 -19.77 10.46
N VAL A 75 6.88 -18.53 9.95
CA VAL A 75 5.69 -17.74 9.67
C VAL A 75 5.67 -17.31 8.21
N PRO A 76 4.52 -17.42 7.53
CA PRO A 76 4.39 -16.90 6.18
C PRO A 76 4.42 -15.37 6.19
N TYR A 77 4.96 -14.79 5.12
CA TYR A 77 4.82 -13.37 4.86
C TYR A 77 4.19 -13.13 3.49
N ARG A 78 3.53 -12.00 3.35
CA ARG A 78 3.11 -11.40 2.10
C ARG A 78 3.39 -9.91 2.19
N HIS A 79 4.18 -9.41 1.24
CA HIS A 79 4.51 -7.99 1.14
C HIS A 79 4.21 -7.49 -0.27
N ALA A 80 3.68 -6.28 -0.36
CA ALA A 80 3.33 -5.66 -1.63
C ALA A 80 3.83 -4.22 -1.67
N GLU A 81 4.46 -3.84 -2.79
CA GLU A 81 4.99 -2.49 -3.00
C GLU A 81 4.56 -1.97 -4.36
N VAL A 82 4.13 -0.70 -4.39
CA VAL A 82 3.78 0.00 -5.63
C VAL A 82 4.97 0.84 -6.07
N VAL A 83 5.50 0.53 -7.24
CA VAL A 83 6.69 1.19 -7.78
C VAL A 83 6.39 1.89 -9.10
N LEU A 84 7.10 3.00 -9.37
CA LEU A 84 7.08 3.61 -10.68
C LEU A 84 7.91 2.75 -11.64
N PHE A 85 7.30 2.27 -12.72
CA PHE A 85 7.95 1.36 -13.65
C PHE A 85 7.54 1.65 -15.10
N PRO A 86 8.48 1.59 -16.06
CA PRO A 86 8.19 1.90 -17.45
C PRO A 86 7.07 1.06 -18.03
N SER A 87 6.11 1.71 -18.69
CA SER A 87 4.91 1.04 -19.23
C SER A 87 5.21 0.14 -20.45
N ASP A 88 6.33 0.38 -21.12
CA ASP A 88 6.79 -0.39 -22.29
C ASP A 88 7.53 -1.69 -21.91
N ARG A 89 7.71 -1.97 -20.61
CA ARG A 89 8.42 -3.15 -20.12
C ARG A 89 7.44 -4.19 -19.62
N PRO A 90 7.42 -5.38 -20.22
CA PRO A 90 6.51 -6.45 -19.82
C PRO A 90 6.98 -7.22 -18.57
N THR A 91 8.25 -7.06 -18.18
CA THR A 91 8.85 -7.82 -17.06
C THR A 91 9.57 -6.90 -16.10
N VAL A 92 9.54 -7.25 -14.82
CA VAL A 92 10.33 -6.63 -13.76
C VAL A 92 11.32 -7.65 -13.18
N THR A 93 12.57 -7.25 -12.97
CA THR A 93 13.57 -8.11 -12.32
C THR A 93 13.56 -7.88 -10.82
N VAL A 94 13.40 -8.97 -10.06
CA VAL A 94 13.37 -8.95 -8.60
C VAL A 94 14.40 -9.93 -8.04
N HIS A 95 15.32 -9.44 -7.23
CA HIS A 95 16.34 -10.22 -6.53
C HIS A 95 15.82 -10.70 -5.19
N HIS A 96 16.23 -11.88 -4.80
CA HIS A 96 15.88 -12.56 -3.54
C HIS A 96 17.02 -13.49 -3.10
N ALA A 97 16.91 -14.12 -1.94
CA ALA A 97 18.00 -14.94 -1.39
C ALA A 97 18.41 -16.11 -2.28
N ASP A 98 17.49 -16.64 -3.11
CA ASP A 98 17.76 -17.78 -4.00
C ASP A 98 18.22 -17.35 -5.41
N GLY A 99 18.38 -16.04 -5.67
CA GLY A 99 18.81 -15.52 -6.98
C GLY A 99 18.00 -14.32 -7.44
N GLN A 100 17.51 -14.37 -8.68
CA GLN A 100 16.66 -13.33 -9.27
C GLN A 100 15.60 -13.95 -10.17
N ASP A 101 14.43 -13.34 -10.19
CA ASP A 101 13.33 -13.68 -11.10
C ASP A 101 13.08 -12.53 -12.08
N ALA A 102 12.85 -12.88 -13.34
CA ALA A 102 12.21 -11.98 -14.31
C ALA A 102 10.71 -12.26 -14.25
N VAL A 103 9.98 -11.37 -13.57
CA VAL A 103 8.55 -11.54 -13.30
C VAL A 103 7.75 -10.81 -14.39
N ASP A 104 6.86 -11.53 -15.07
CA ASP A 104 5.93 -10.93 -16.02
C ASP A 104 4.97 -10.00 -15.30
N ILE A 105 4.76 -8.82 -15.88
CA ILE A 105 3.82 -7.84 -15.34
C ILE A 105 2.46 -8.10 -16.00
N GLU A 106 1.55 -8.67 -15.21
CA GLU A 106 0.17 -8.92 -15.63
C GLU A 106 -0.58 -7.58 -15.80
N ASP A 107 -1.26 -7.40 -16.91
CA ASP A 107 -2.08 -6.21 -17.13
C ASP A 107 -3.42 -6.40 -16.42
N CYS A 108 -3.61 -5.66 -15.33
CA CYS A 108 -4.84 -5.69 -14.52
C CYS A 108 -5.87 -4.65 -14.95
N GLY A 109 -5.76 -4.10 -16.16
CA GLY A 109 -6.61 -2.99 -16.60
C GLY A 109 -8.10 -3.22 -16.37
N ASP A 110 -8.60 -4.39 -16.74
CA ASP A 110 -10.02 -4.73 -16.56
C ASP A 110 -10.28 -5.49 -15.26
N ASP A 111 -9.34 -6.35 -14.81
CA ASP A 111 -9.51 -7.16 -13.60
C ASP A 111 -9.37 -6.32 -12.31
N LEU A 112 -8.57 -5.26 -12.29
CA LEU A 112 -8.51 -4.36 -11.14
C LEU A 112 -9.80 -3.53 -11.03
N ALA A 113 -10.39 -3.15 -12.15
CA ALA A 113 -11.71 -2.52 -12.19
C ALA A 113 -12.82 -3.51 -11.74
N MET A 114 -12.74 -4.77 -12.16
CA MET A 114 -13.62 -5.85 -11.70
C MET A 114 -13.40 -6.20 -10.23
N PHE A 115 -12.15 -6.23 -9.76
CA PHE A 115 -11.82 -6.48 -8.35
C PHE A 115 -12.29 -5.32 -7.47
N THR A 116 -12.09 -4.07 -7.89
CA THR A 116 -12.60 -2.90 -7.15
C THR A 116 -14.14 -2.84 -7.19
N ALA A 117 -14.77 -3.26 -8.29
CA ALA A 117 -16.22 -3.41 -8.37
C ALA A 117 -16.72 -4.57 -7.49
N ALA A 118 -16.06 -5.73 -7.48
CA ALA A 118 -16.43 -6.86 -6.64
C ALA A 118 -16.26 -6.58 -5.14
N VAL A 119 -15.20 -5.86 -4.74
CA VAL A 119 -15.02 -5.40 -3.35
C VAL A 119 -16.06 -4.35 -2.97
N ALA A 120 -16.51 -3.53 -3.93
CA ALA A 120 -17.63 -2.62 -3.72
C ALA A 120 -18.97 -3.37 -3.60
N ASP A 121 -19.17 -4.45 -4.37
CA ASP A 121 -20.41 -5.27 -4.33
C ASP A 121 -20.49 -6.17 -3.07
N GLU A 122 -19.38 -6.68 -2.53
CA GLU A 122 -19.39 -7.42 -1.25
C GLU A 122 -19.79 -6.51 -0.07
N GLN A 123 -19.61 -5.20 -0.19
CA GLN A 123 -20.09 -4.23 0.80
C GLN A 123 -21.55 -3.82 0.59
N THR A 124 -22.16 -4.17 -0.54
CA THR A 124 -23.56 -3.85 -0.86
C THR A 124 -24.56 -4.97 -0.59
N GLY A 125 -24.20 -5.97 0.22
CA GLY A 125 -25.12 -7.02 0.70
C GLY A 125 -26.22 -6.54 1.64
N THR A 126 -26.47 -5.22 1.69
CA THR A 126 -27.64 -4.64 2.37
C THR A 126 -28.28 -3.63 1.44
N THR A 127 -29.54 -3.83 1.11
CA THR A 127 -30.39 -2.96 0.31
C THR A 127 -30.53 -1.58 0.98
N ALA A 128 -29.56 -0.71 0.77
CA ALA A 128 -29.63 0.70 1.14
C ALA A 128 -29.25 1.55 -0.08
N ALA A 129 -29.86 2.73 -0.19
CA ALA A 129 -29.57 3.72 -1.23
C ALA A 129 -28.05 3.91 -1.43
N PRO A 130 -27.57 4.28 -2.65
CA PRO A 130 -26.16 4.38 -2.93
C PRO A 130 -25.49 5.34 -1.94
N ALA A 131 -24.73 4.77 -1.00
CA ALA A 131 -23.96 5.53 -0.03
C ALA A 131 -22.86 6.28 -0.79
N ALA A 132 -22.83 7.61 -0.65
CA ALA A 132 -21.79 8.41 -1.25
C ALA A 132 -20.49 8.26 -0.45
N GLU A 133 -19.39 7.96 -1.13
CA GLU A 133 -18.06 7.89 -0.53
C GLU A 133 -17.18 9.03 -1.03
N ALA A 134 -16.31 9.51 -0.15
CA ALA A 134 -15.30 10.50 -0.49
C ALA A 134 -13.97 10.21 0.25
N THR A 135 -12.88 10.62 -0.37
CA THR A 135 -11.54 10.45 0.20
C THR A 135 -10.88 11.82 0.38
N GLY A 136 -10.46 12.10 1.59
CA GLY A 136 -9.69 13.27 1.94
C GLY A 136 -8.24 12.95 2.30
N MET A 137 -7.37 13.94 2.17
CA MET A 137 -5.94 13.83 2.42
C MET A 137 -5.44 15.02 3.24
N SER A 138 -4.44 14.75 4.11
CA SER A 138 -3.69 15.79 4.81
C SER A 138 -2.18 15.55 4.64
N SER A 139 -1.46 16.58 4.17
CA SER A 139 0.00 16.57 4.08
C SER A 139 0.68 16.73 5.45
N ASN A 140 -0.07 17.16 6.47
CA ASN A 140 0.41 17.33 7.83
C ASN A 140 0.17 16.11 8.71
N LEU A 141 -0.29 14.97 8.11
CA LEU A 141 -0.72 13.78 8.83
C LEU A 141 -1.81 14.05 9.88
N SER A 142 -2.59 15.10 9.69
CA SER A 142 -3.68 15.46 10.57
C SER A 142 -4.96 14.74 10.17
N PHE A 143 -5.55 14.00 11.11
CA PHE A 143 -6.84 13.35 10.90
C PHE A 143 -7.95 14.39 10.63
N ASP A 144 -7.98 15.46 11.41
CA ASP A 144 -9.01 16.50 11.31
C ASP A 144 -9.00 17.17 9.92
N GLU A 145 -7.81 17.47 9.38
CA GLU A 145 -7.67 18.03 8.04
C GLU A 145 -8.11 17.04 6.95
N ALA A 146 -7.65 15.78 7.04
CA ALA A 146 -8.00 14.75 6.06
C ALA A 146 -9.51 14.42 6.13
N PHE A 147 -10.09 14.40 7.32
CA PHE A 147 -11.51 14.19 7.52
C PHE A 147 -12.35 15.36 6.99
N ALA A 148 -11.96 16.59 7.28
CA ALA A 148 -12.63 17.80 6.75
C ALA A 148 -12.56 17.85 5.22
N ASP A 149 -11.41 17.49 4.63
CA ASP A 149 -11.24 17.42 3.18
C ASP A 149 -12.13 16.30 2.57
N ALA A 150 -12.27 15.16 3.24
CA ALA A 150 -13.20 14.11 2.82
C ALA A 150 -14.65 14.57 2.87
N LEU A 151 -15.07 15.24 3.96
CA LEU A 151 -16.43 15.76 4.10
C LEU A 151 -16.76 16.81 3.03
N ALA A 152 -15.82 17.68 2.69
CA ALA A 152 -16.01 18.70 1.64
C ALA A 152 -16.20 18.09 0.24
N LYS A 153 -15.73 16.87 0.02
CA LYS A 153 -15.83 16.13 -1.25
C LYS A 153 -17.08 15.23 -1.32
N LEU A 154 -17.75 15.01 -0.19
CA LEU A 154 -19.02 14.28 -0.21
C LEU A 154 -20.06 15.05 -1.01
N PRO A 155 -20.83 14.40 -1.89
CA PRO A 155 -21.94 15.05 -2.56
C PRO A 155 -22.95 15.55 -1.51
N PRO A 156 -23.54 16.73 -1.72
CA PRO A 156 -24.52 17.29 -0.79
C PRO A 156 -25.69 16.32 -0.64
N SER A 157 -25.95 15.86 0.56
CA SER A 157 -27.16 15.09 0.87
C SER A 157 -28.36 16.02 0.76
N THR A 158 -29.35 15.61 -0.05
CA THR A 158 -30.63 16.33 -0.09
C THR A 158 -31.51 15.73 0.99
N PRO A 159 -31.68 16.37 2.16
CA PRO A 159 -32.49 15.82 3.22
C PRO A 159 -33.96 15.72 2.75
N THR A 160 -34.55 14.54 2.93
CA THR A 160 -35.96 14.28 2.58
C THR A 160 -36.90 15.00 3.57
N HIS A 161 -36.42 15.27 4.76
CA HIS A 161 -37.15 15.99 5.80
C HIS A 161 -36.25 17.04 6.50
N PRO A 162 -36.82 18.13 7.05
CA PRO A 162 -36.05 19.16 7.74
C PRO A 162 -35.24 18.65 8.94
N ASP A 163 -35.66 17.53 9.54
CA ASP A 163 -35.02 16.94 10.72
C ASP A 163 -34.16 15.69 10.37
N SER A 164 -33.89 15.44 9.09
CA SER A 164 -33.04 14.31 8.68
C SER A 164 -31.61 14.57 9.06
N LEU A 165 -30.99 13.59 9.74
CA LEU A 165 -29.58 13.56 10.05
C LEU A 165 -28.84 12.73 8.99
N THR A 166 -27.72 13.24 8.50
CA THR A 166 -26.80 12.48 7.69
C THR A 166 -25.69 11.96 8.58
N SER A 167 -25.62 10.64 8.74
CA SER A 167 -24.48 10.01 9.42
C SER A 167 -23.33 9.85 8.44
N VAL A 168 -22.11 10.06 8.91
CA VAL A 168 -20.90 9.86 8.11
C VAL A 168 -19.96 8.93 8.87
N ASP A 169 -19.71 7.77 8.28
CA ASP A 169 -18.81 6.77 8.83
C ASP A 169 -17.40 6.90 8.22
N VAL A 170 -16.38 6.72 9.04
CA VAL A 170 -15.01 6.57 8.56
C VAL A 170 -14.80 5.10 8.22
N VAL A 171 -14.67 4.81 6.91
CA VAL A 171 -14.52 3.44 6.42
C VAL A 171 -13.06 3.02 6.28
N HIS A 172 -12.14 3.98 6.13
CA HIS A 172 -10.71 3.69 6.04
C HIS A 172 -9.85 4.85 6.52
N ILE A 173 -8.78 4.53 7.23
CA ILE A 173 -7.69 5.47 7.56
C ILE A 173 -6.39 4.80 7.13
N GLY A 174 -5.61 5.50 6.33
CA GLY A 174 -4.31 5.04 5.86
C GLY A 174 -3.33 6.19 5.74
N ALA A 175 -2.06 5.89 5.56
CA ALA A 175 -1.05 6.89 5.31
C ALA A 175 -0.23 6.50 4.08
N LEU A 176 0.08 7.51 3.25
CA LEU A 176 0.93 7.36 2.07
C LEU A 176 2.28 8.02 2.37
N PHE A 177 3.34 7.22 2.37
CA PHE A 177 4.70 7.70 2.58
C PHE A 177 5.59 7.33 1.40
N GLY A 178 6.51 8.24 1.02
CA GLY A 178 7.56 7.97 0.05
C GLY A 178 7.19 8.29 -1.40
N GLY A 179 7.85 7.60 -2.33
CA GLY A 179 7.82 7.90 -3.75
C GLY A 179 8.71 9.10 -4.12
N ILE A 180 9.00 9.26 -5.44
CA ILE A 180 9.82 10.36 -5.99
C ILE A 180 9.22 11.73 -5.67
N ALA A 181 7.90 11.81 -5.50
CA ALA A 181 7.18 13.04 -5.13
C ALA A 181 7.18 13.31 -3.61
N GLY A 182 7.83 12.47 -2.79
CA GLY A 182 7.92 12.66 -1.35
C GLY A 182 6.54 12.68 -0.67
N PHE A 183 5.65 11.76 -1.03
CA PHE A 183 4.34 11.69 -0.40
C PHE A 183 4.48 11.49 1.10
N HIS A 184 3.78 12.33 1.86
CA HIS A 184 3.69 12.27 3.31
C HIS A 184 2.27 12.71 3.67
N HIS A 185 1.30 11.82 3.44
CA HIS A 185 -0.11 12.17 3.55
C HIS A 185 -0.88 11.16 4.39
N LEU A 186 -1.72 11.66 5.28
CA LEU A 186 -2.79 10.85 5.86
C LEU A 186 -3.98 10.83 4.90
N VAL A 187 -4.57 9.66 4.72
CA VAL A 187 -5.74 9.44 3.85
C VAL A 187 -6.89 8.96 4.70
N VAL A 188 -8.03 9.62 4.61
CA VAL A 188 -9.26 9.23 5.29
C VAL A 188 -10.35 9.04 4.24
N ARG A 189 -10.98 7.86 4.23
CA ARG A 189 -12.17 7.59 3.41
C ARG A 189 -13.40 7.58 4.30
N VAL A 190 -14.41 8.30 3.86
CA VAL A 190 -15.68 8.43 4.56
C VAL A 190 -16.83 7.98 3.66
N ARG A 191 -17.90 7.51 4.30
CA ARG A 191 -19.15 7.11 3.65
C ARG A 191 -20.32 7.83 4.32
N SER A 192 -21.20 8.44 3.53
CA SER A 192 -22.46 8.97 4.05
C SER A 192 -23.54 7.90 4.06
N VAL A 193 -24.24 7.78 5.18
CA VAL A 193 -25.42 6.93 5.34
C VAL A 193 -26.59 7.88 5.58
N SER A 194 -27.54 7.90 4.66
CA SER A 194 -28.81 8.66 4.84
C SER A 194 -29.87 7.71 5.34
N ASP A 195 -30.46 8.05 6.48
CA ASP A 195 -31.67 7.41 7.00
C ASP A 195 -32.93 7.95 6.29
#